data_a705a8a01f03091c4f13b2e7e01bed83
#
_entry.id   a705a8a01f03091c4f13b2e7e01bed83
#
_cell.length_a   1.000
_cell.length_b   1.000
_cell.length_c   1.000
_cell.angle_alpha   90.00
_cell.angle_beta   90.00
_cell.angle_gamma   90.00
#
_symmetry.space_group_name_H-M   'P 1'
#
loop_
_entity.id
_entity.type
_entity.pdbx_description
1 polymer ?
#
loop_
_entity_poly.entity_id
_entity_poly.type
_entity_poly.pdbx_seq_one_letter_code
_entity_poly.pdbx_strand_id
1 'polypeptide(L)'
;MNIAIYSPNWVGDAALSLPFISNIKLKHPDSKIIILCKKWVSSVYLNHPDIDDLIVIPSGKNNGLVNTLSIGLSLRNLNIDVFYSLTDSFRSAIIMWLSGAIKRIGFNVQGRGLFLTHKPELPPKKVHRSLKYLRLINRTKFDSNGAFIFFTEKELLWGKNEVKNLELKDFVALFPFSIAAARTLPHEKISEWINESNENYLIFGSDKESEEAEKIIKNNNDLSITSLCGKYSLRESMILISLCKYALATDSGLGHISSIIGVPTISFFGANRSIVTGPIGEHSISIDKSHRCKPCRKNICCLRSITKADVNSSIIKVLP
;
A
#
# COMPACT_ATOMS: atom_id res chain seq x y z
N MET A 1 -20.05 -4.92 -19.78
CA MET A 1 -19.03 -3.87 -20.04
C MET A 1 -17.70 -4.31 -19.44
N ASN A 2 -16.61 -4.25 -20.22
CA ASN A 2 -15.28 -4.60 -19.75
C ASN A 2 -14.51 -3.34 -19.33
N ILE A 3 -14.15 -3.26 -18.05
CA ILE A 3 -13.42 -2.12 -17.46
C ILE A 3 -12.02 -2.58 -17.08
N ALA A 4 -11.01 -2.02 -17.71
CA ALA A 4 -9.63 -2.25 -17.34
C ALA A 4 -9.10 -1.12 -16.44
N ILE A 5 -8.23 -1.46 -15.50
CA ILE A 5 -7.60 -0.51 -14.58
C ILE A 5 -6.09 -0.78 -14.57
N TYR A 6 -5.29 0.19 -15.00
CA TYR A 6 -3.84 0.13 -14.86
C TYR A 6 -3.46 0.57 -13.44
N SER A 7 -3.02 -0.39 -12.64
CA SER A 7 -2.68 -0.24 -11.22
C SER A 7 -1.47 0.68 -10.99
N PRO A 8 -1.37 1.33 -9.83
CA PRO A 8 -0.13 1.93 -9.38
C PRO A 8 1.00 0.88 -9.22
N ASN A 9 2.25 1.36 -9.28
CA ASN A 9 3.43 0.49 -9.24
C ASN A 9 4.01 0.27 -7.84
N TRP A 10 3.60 1.04 -6.84
CA TRP A 10 4.04 0.92 -5.46
C TRP A 10 3.00 0.21 -4.62
N VAL A 11 3.44 -0.67 -3.72
CA VAL A 11 2.56 -1.48 -2.86
C VAL A 11 1.59 -0.60 -2.06
N GLY A 12 2.08 0.48 -1.45
CA GLY A 12 1.24 1.43 -0.72
C GLY A 12 0.21 2.14 -1.61
N ASP A 13 0.63 2.61 -2.80
CA ASP A 13 -0.29 3.23 -3.76
C ASP A 13 -1.32 2.23 -4.32
N ALA A 14 -0.93 0.95 -4.48
CA ALA A 14 -1.85 -0.13 -4.88
C ALA A 14 -2.90 -0.38 -3.78
N ALA A 15 -2.49 -0.44 -2.51
CA ALA A 15 -3.39 -0.53 -1.38
C ALA A 15 -4.35 0.67 -1.34
N LEU A 16 -3.85 1.90 -1.45
CA LEU A 16 -4.67 3.13 -1.50
C LEU A 16 -5.55 3.24 -2.76
N SER A 17 -5.41 2.36 -3.75
CA SER A 17 -6.26 2.32 -4.94
C SER A 17 -7.49 1.41 -4.79
N LEU A 18 -7.55 0.55 -3.77
CA LEU A 18 -8.66 -0.38 -3.58
C LEU A 18 -10.04 0.30 -3.47
N PRO A 19 -10.20 1.44 -2.77
CA PRO A 19 -11.47 2.16 -2.76
C PRO A 19 -11.96 2.59 -4.16
N PHE A 20 -11.04 2.83 -5.10
CA PHE A 20 -11.41 3.14 -6.49
C PHE A 20 -12.08 1.94 -7.17
N ILE A 21 -11.56 0.72 -6.94
CA ILE A 21 -12.08 -0.52 -7.55
C ILE A 21 -13.50 -0.77 -7.07
N SER A 22 -13.73 -0.77 -5.76
CA SER A 22 -15.07 -0.97 -5.18
C SER A 22 -16.05 0.11 -5.64
N ASN A 23 -15.62 1.38 -5.76
CA ASN A 23 -16.46 2.44 -6.30
C ASN A 23 -16.78 2.29 -7.80
N ILE A 24 -15.88 1.69 -8.60
CA ILE A 24 -16.19 1.31 -9.99
C ILE A 24 -17.26 0.22 -10.01
N LYS A 25 -17.12 -0.82 -9.21
CA LYS A 25 -18.11 -1.93 -9.14
C LYS A 25 -19.47 -1.44 -8.68
N LEU A 26 -19.51 -0.58 -7.66
CA LEU A 26 -20.78 0.06 -7.22
C LEU A 26 -21.44 0.90 -8.32
N LYS A 27 -20.65 1.61 -9.13
CA LYS A 27 -21.17 2.41 -10.25
C LYS A 27 -21.61 1.55 -11.44
N HIS A 28 -20.99 0.41 -11.64
CA HIS A 28 -21.20 -0.50 -12.77
C HIS A 28 -21.25 -1.96 -12.27
N PRO A 29 -22.34 -2.39 -11.60
CA PRO A 29 -22.42 -3.70 -10.92
C PRO A 29 -22.19 -4.89 -11.87
N ASP A 30 -22.70 -4.81 -13.09
CA ASP A 30 -22.60 -5.89 -14.10
C ASP A 30 -21.33 -5.80 -14.97
N SER A 31 -20.38 -4.94 -14.60
CA SER A 31 -19.13 -4.84 -15.36
C SER A 31 -18.13 -5.90 -14.93
N LYS A 32 -17.35 -6.37 -15.91
CA LYS A 32 -16.15 -7.16 -15.68
C LYS A 32 -14.98 -6.22 -15.43
N ILE A 33 -14.34 -6.33 -14.25
CA ILE A 33 -13.20 -5.51 -13.83
C ILE A 33 -11.91 -6.30 -14.03
N ILE A 34 -10.99 -5.73 -14.80
CA ILE A 34 -9.70 -6.32 -15.15
C ILE A 34 -8.59 -5.42 -14.63
N ILE A 35 -7.75 -5.93 -13.73
CA ILE A 35 -6.60 -5.18 -13.20
C ILE A 35 -5.34 -5.53 -13.97
N LEU A 36 -4.65 -4.51 -14.49
CA LEU A 36 -3.30 -4.64 -15.02
C LEU A 36 -2.31 -4.15 -13.98
N CYS A 37 -1.44 -5.01 -13.50
CA CYS A 37 -0.50 -4.64 -12.44
C CYS A 37 0.89 -5.25 -12.65
N LYS A 38 1.87 -4.76 -11.92
CA LYS A 38 3.20 -5.36 -11.80
C LYS A 38 3.17 -6.55 -10.82
N LYS A 39 4.06 -7.54 -11.04
CA LYS A 39 4.13 -8.76 -10.22
C LYS A 39 4.21 -8.47 -8.72
N TRP A 40 5.01 -7.50 -8.30
CA TRP A 40 5.23 -7.21 -6.88
C TRP A 40 4.06 -6.51 -6.17
N VAL A 41 3.06 -6.01 -6.89
CA VAL A 41 1.83 -5.45 -6.30
C VAL A 41 0.62 -6.35 -6.50
N SER A 42 0.72 -7.43 -7.29
CA SER A 42 -0.40 -8.30 -7.63
C SER A 42 -1.08 -8.91 -6.40
N SER A 43 -0.30 -9.22 -5.37
CA SER A 43 -0.80 -9.78 -4.10
C SER A 43 -1.85 -8.91 -3.41
N VAL A 44 -1.86 -7.60 -3.66
CA VAL A 44 -2.83 -6.64 -3.10
C VAL A 44 -4.24 -6.89 -3.66
N TYR A 45 -4.34 -7.36 -4.89
CA TYR A 45 -5.58 -7.52 -5.65
C TYR A 45 -6.14 -8.95 -5.65
N LEU A 46 -5.36 -9.92 -5.14
CA LEU A 46 -5.78 -11.33 -5.12
C LEU A 46 -7.04 -11.53 -4.27
N ASN A 47 -7.96 -12.34 -4.78
CA ASN A 47 -9.23 -12.72 -4.13
C ASN A 47 -10.18 -11.56 -3.84
N HIS A 48 -9.96 -10.38 -4.46
CA HIS A 48 -10.87 -9.27 -4.29
C HIS A 48 -12.19 -9.55 -5.03
N PRO A 49 -13.36 -9.49 -4.36
CA PRO A 49 -14.64 -9.90 -4.95
C PRO A 49 -15.08 -9.05 -6.14
N ASP A 50 -14.62 -7.80 -6.20
CA ASP A 50 -14.94 -6.88 -7.28
C ASP A 50 -13.98 -7.00 -8.48
N ILE A 51 -13.00 -7.90 -8.45
CA ILE A 51 -12.01 -8.09 -9.52
C ILE A 51 -12.27 -9.43 -10.21
N ASP A 52 -12.58 -9.37 -11.49
CA ASP A 52 -12.86 -10.58 -12.29
C ASP A 52 -11.58 -11.18 -12.90
N ASP A 53 -10.62 -10.33 -13.33
CA ASP A 53 -9.36 -10.78 -13.92
C ASP A 53 -8.16 -9.95 -13.42
N LEU A 54 -7.03 -10.63 -13.21
CA LEU A 54 -5.76 -10.01 -12.82
C LEU A 54 -4.67 -10.32 -13.85
N ILE A 55 -4.26 -9.31 -14.60
CA ILE A 55 -3.21 -9.43 -15.62
C ILE A 55 -1.90 -8.89 -15.06
N VAL A 56 -0.96 -9.80 -14.83
CA VAL A 56 0.38 -9.45 -14.35
C VAL A 56 1.28 -9.06 -15.53
N ILE A 57 1.69 -7.80 -15.57
CA ILE A 57 2.60 -7.29 -16.59
C ILE A 57 3.99 -7.88 -16.37
N PRO A 58 4.59 -8.56 -17.38
CA PRO A 58 5.90 -9.16 -17.26
C PRO A 58 6.98 -8.13 -16.83
N SER A 59 7.79 -8.52 -15.88
CA SER A 59 8.96 -7.75 -15.43
C SER A 59 10.19 -8.32 -16.16
N GLY A 60 10.63 -7.68 -17.22
CA GLY A 60 11.83 -8.10 -17.96
C GLY A 60 12.86 -6.98 -18.04
N LYS A 61 14.14 -7.32 -18.32
CA LYS A 61 15.22 -6.36 -18.59
C LYS A 61 14.89 -5.41 -19.76
N ASN A 62 13.97 -5.81 -20.65
CA ASN A 62 13.49 -5.02 -21.78
C ASN A 62 12.18 -4.28 -21.45
N ASN A 63 12.25 -3.30 -20.54
CA ASN A 63 11.15 -2.35 -20.29
C ASN A 63 10.94 -1.34 -21.45
N GLY A 64 11.45 -1.63 -22.64
CA GLY A 64 11.44 -0.75 -23.80
C GLY A 64 10.09 -0.67 -24.53
N LEU A 65 10.12 0.04 -25.66
CA LEU A 65 8.95 0.25 -26.53
C LEU A 65 8.34 -1.08 -27.00
N VAL A 66 9.14 -2.07 -27.37
CA VAL A 66 8.69 -3.39 -27.85
C VAL A 66 7.77 -4.07 -26.83
N ASN A 67 8.16 -4.10 -25.56
CA ASN A 67 7.34 -4.68 -24.51
C ASN A 67 6.04 -3.87 -24.27
N THR A 68 6.10 -2.55 -24.42
CA THR A 68 4.91 -1.68 -24.32
C THR A 68 3.93 -1.98 -25.48
N LEU A 69 4.44 -2.14 -26.69
CA LEU A 69 3.64 -2.50 -27.86
C LEU A 69 3.02 -3.90 -27.71
N SER A 70 3.82 -4.89 -27.33
CA SER A 70 3.35 -6.27 -27.10
C SER A 70 2.21 -6.33 -26.07
N ILE A 71 2.40 -5.69 -24.90
CA ILE A 71 1.37 -5.64 -23.86
C ILE A 71 0.11 -4.95 -24.38
N GLY A 72 0.22 -3.77 -24.99
CA GLY A 72 -0.93 -3.02 -25.48
C GLY A 72 -1.73 -3.81 -26.53
N LEU A 73 -1.05 -4.46 -27.47
CA LEU A 73 -1.67 -5.26 -28.52
C LEU A 73 -2.33 -6.54 -27.97
N SER A 74 -1.70 -7.21 -26.99
CA SER A 74 -2.29 -8.43 -26.39
C SER A 74 -3.61 -8.17 -25.66
N LEU A 75 -3.86 -6.93 -25.24
CA LEU A 75 -5.11 -6.55 -24.57
C LEU A 75 -6.29 -6.33 -25.52
N ARG A 76 -6.09 -6.29 -26.85
CA ARG A 76 -7.16 -6.06 -27.83
C ARG A 76 -8.27 -7.09 -27.75
N ASN A 77 -7.92 -8.35 -27.51
CA ASN A 77 -8.88 -9.44 -27.42
C ASN A 77 -9.82 -9.34 -26.22
N LEU A 78 -9.54 -8.45 -25.27
CA LEU A 78 -10.37 -8.22 -24.10
C LEU A 78 -11.56 -7.29 -24.37
N ASN A 79 -11.63 -6.66 -25.56
CA ASN A 79 -12.70 -5.73 -25.94
C ASN A 79 -13.02 -4.72 -24.83
N ILE A 80 -12.01 -3.97 -24.42
CA ILE A 80 -12.10 -3.03 -23.30
C ILE A 80 -12.97 -1.83 -23.67
N ASP A 81 -14.06 -1.63 -22.96
CA ASP A 81 -14.94 -0.47 -23.14
C ASP A 81 -14.36 0.78 -22.48
N VAL A 82 -13.87 0.63 -21.24
CA VAL A 82 -13.31 1.72 -20.44
C VAL A 82 -11.99 1.30 -19.82
N PHE A 83 -10.95 2.10 -20.01
CA PHE A 83 -9.65 1.86 -19.43
C PHE A 83 -9.23 3.05 -18.56
N TYR A 84 -9.05 2.81 -17.27
CA TYR A 84 -8.55 3.78 -16.31
C TYR A 84 -7.05 3.61 -16.08
N SER A 85 -6.30 4.71 -16.02
CA SER A 85 -4.91 4.70 -15.58
C SER A 85 -4.76 5.38 -14.23
N LEU A 86 -4.41 4.62 -13.18
CA LEU A 86 -4.10 5.14 -11.85
C LEU A 86 -2.63 5.58 -11.74
N THR A 87 -1.82 5.33 -12.77
CA THR A 87 -0.46 5.88 -12.88
C THR A 87 -0.45 7.12 -13.75
N ASP A 88 0.56 7.97 -13.54
CA ASP A 88 0.79 9.17 -14.36
C ASP A 88 1.78 8.93 -15.52
N SER A 89 2.17 7.67 -15.78
CA SER A 89 3.22 7.34 -16.76
C SER A 89 2.74 7.48 -18.20
N PHE A 90 3.62 7.98 -19.06
CA PHE A 90 3.41 8.03 -20.51
C PHE A 90 3.17 6.64 -21.10
N ARG A 91 3.94 5.64 -20.63
CA ARG A 91 3.82 4.24 -21.04
C ARG A 91 2.43 3.66 -20.81
N SER A 92 1.79 3.94 -19.68
CA SER A 92 0.43 3.44 -19.42
C SER A 92 -0.57 3.97 -20.43
N ALA A 93 -0.45 5.23 -20.85
CA ALA A 93 -1.34 5.82 -21.85
C ALA A 93 -1.15 5.18 -23.26
N ILE A 94 0.09 4.85 -23.64
CA ILE A 94 0.36 4.10 -24.88
C ILE A 94 -0.29 2.72 -24.82
N ILE A 95 -0.16 1.98 -23.70
CA ILE A 95 -0.79 0.66 -23.53
C ILE A 95 -2.31 0.77 -23.66
N MET A 96 -2.92 1.78 -23.03
CA MET A 96 -4.36 2.04 -23.15
C MET A 96 -4.77 2.31 -24.59
N TRP A 97 -4.00 3.08 -25.34
CA TRP A 97 -4.29 3.37 -26.76
C TRP A 97 -4.16 2.13 -27.64
N LEU A 98 -3.08 1.37 -27.48
CA LEU A 98 -2.82 0.15 -28.25
C LEU A 98 -3.81 -0.98 -27.96
N SER A 99 -4.40 -1.01 -26.75
CA SER A 99 -5.44 -1.99 -26.39
C SER A 99 -6.74 -1.82 -27.20
N GLY A 100 -6.92 -0.69 -27.88
CA GLY A 100 -8.15 -0.39 -28.60
C GLY A 100 -9.31 0.04 -27.69
N ALA A 101 -9.06 0.30 -26.40
CA ALA A 101 -10.11 0.71 -25.45
C ALA A 101 -10.86 1.95 -25.95
N ILE A 102 -12.21 1.92 -25.89
CA ILE A 102 -13.07 2.98 -26.41
C ILE A 102 -12.90 4.25 -25.60
N LYS A 103 -13.00 4.17 -24.27
CA LYS A 103 -12.76 5.27 -23.35
C LYS A 103 -11.45 5.05 -22.58
N ARG A 104 -10.52 5.97 -22.72
CA ARG A 104 -9.21 5.96 -22.05
C ARG A 104 -9.13 7.14 -21.12
N ILE A 105 -9.21 6.87 -19.81
CA ILE A 105 -9.40 7.88 -18.77
C ILE A 105 -8.15 7.97 -17.88
N GLY A 106 -7.61 9.18 -17.76
CA GLY A 106 -6.44 9.46 -16.92
C GLY A 106 -6.16 10.95 -16.84
N PHE A 107 -5.30 11.35 -15.89
CA PHE A 107 -4.90 12.75 -15.78
C PHE A 107 -3.97 13.15 -16.91
N ASN A 108 -4.14 14.34 -17.47
CA ASN A 108 -3.30 14.87 -18.54
C ASN A 108 -1.99 15.43 -17.96
N VAL A 109 -1.01 14.57 -17.76
CA VAL A 109 0.33 14.88 -17.25
C VAL A 109 1.39 14.24 -18.13
N GLN A 110 2.62 14.72 -18.08
CA GLN A 110 3.76 14.17 -18.83
C GLN A 110 3.53 14.03 -20.36
N GLY A 111 2.72 14.89 -20.96
CA GLY A 111 2.45 14.90 -22.40
C GLY A 111 1.57 13.75 -22.92
N ARG A 112 1.03 12.88 -22.06
CA ARG A 112 0.26 11.69 -22.45
C ARG A 112 -1.16 11.95 -22.93
N GLY A 113 -1.60 13.20 -22.91
CA GLY A 113 -2.96 13.61 -23.26
C GLY A 113 -3.42 13.18 -24.66
N LEU A 114 -2.51 13.02 -25.63
CA LEU A 114 -2.81 12.57 -26.99
C LEU A 114 -3.42 11.15 -27.03
N PHE A 115 -3.06 10.29 -26.08
CA PHE A 115 -3.52 8.89 -26.00
C PHE A 115 -4.80 8.72 -25.16
N LEU A 116 -5.23 9.77 -24.44
CA LEU A 116 -6.41 9.76 -23.57
C LEU A 116 -7.62 10.36 -24.30
N THR A 117 -8.78 9.74 -24.12
CA THR A 117 -10.07 10.27 -24.63
C THR A 117 -10.75 11.18 -23.60
N HIS A 118 -10.57 10.88 -22.31
CA HIS A 118 -11.14 11.63 -21.21
C HIS A 118 -10.03 12.04 -20.22
N LYS A 119 -9.97 13.31 -19.89
CA LYS A 119 -8.90 13.95 -19.14
C LYS A 119 -9.49 14.74 -17.97
N PRO A 120 -9.94 14.07 -16.89
CA PRO A 120 -10.42 14.76 -15.70
C PRO A 120 -9.38 15.77 -15.20
N GLU A 121 -9.86 16.83 -14.55
CA GLU A 121 -8.99 17.81 -13.95
C GLU A 121 -8.11 17.20 -12.86
N LEU A 122 -6.83 17.55 -12.87
CA LEU A 122 -5.88 17.08 -11.86
C LEU A 122 -6.22 17.71 -10.51
N PRO A 123 -6.48 16.92 -9.46
CA PRO A 123 -6.80 17.50 -8.16
C PRO A 123 -5.60 18.22 -7.54
N PRO A 124 -5.82 19.13 -6.57
CA PRO A 124 -4.76 19.82 -5.85
C PRO A 124 -3.74 18.84 -5.23
N LYS A 125 -2.46 19.27 -5.14
CA LYS A 125 -1.36 18.44 -4.62
C LYS A 125 -1.56 17.92 -3.19
N LYS A 126 -2.42 18.55 -2.39
CA LYS A 126 -2.72 18.16 -1.00
C LYS A 126 -3.91 17.22 -0.86
N VAL A 127 -4.44 16.70 -1.96
CA VAL A 127 -5.54 15.72 -1.93
C VAL A 127 -4.98 14.34 -1.60
N HIS A 128 -5.70 13.61 -0.77
CA HIS A 128 -5.36 12.24 -0.42
C HIS A 128 -5.25 11.33 -1.66
N ARG A 129 -4.30 10.39 -1.67
CA ARG A 129 -4.01 9.53 -2.80
C ARG A 129 -5.24 8.76 -3.30
N SER A 130 -6.00 8.18 -2.41
CA SER A 130 -7.24 7.46 -2.76
C SER A 130 -8.27 8.41 -3.40
N LEU A 131 -8.41 9.62 -2.88
CA LEU A 131 -9.30 10.62 -3.47
C LEU A 131 -8.81 11.10 -4.84
N LYS A 132 -7.48 11.18 -5.06
CA LYS A 132 -6.94 11.45 -6.39
C LYS A 132 -7.45 10.41 -7.39
N TYR A 133 -7.41 9.12 -7.05
CA TYR A 133 -7.93 8.07 -7.93
C TYR A 133 -9.43 8.21 -8.16
N LEU A 134 -10.21 8.45 -7.13
CA LEU A 134 -11.66 8.61 -7.21
C LEU A 134 -12.09 9.80 -8.07
N ARG A 135 -11.26 10.82 -8.22
CA ARG A 135 -11.52 11.94 -9.15
C ARG A 135 -11.64 11.49 -10.62
N LEU A 136 -11.01 10.39 -11.01
CA LEU A 136 -11.17 9.83 -12.36
C LEU A 136 -12.62 9.39 -12.66
N ILE A 137 -13.44 9.18 -11.63
CA ILE A 137 -14.86 8.84 -11.74
C ILE A 137 -15.77 9.91 -11.14
N ASN A 138 -15.25 11.13 -10.96
CA ASN A 138 -15.95 12.29 -10.41
C ASN A 138 -16.46 12.10 -8.96
N ARG A 139 -15.75 11.28 -8.15
CA ARG A 139 -16.05 11.14 -6.72
C ARG A 139 -15.06 11.92 -5.86
N THR A 140 -15.56 12.46 -4.75
CA THR A 140 -14.79 13.30 -3.81
C THR A 140 -14.66 12.72 -2.42
N LYS A 141 -15.35 11.60 -2.16
CA LYS A 141 -15.35 10.89 -0.89
C LYS A 141 -15.19 9.40 -1.17
N PHE A 142 -14.62 8.67 -0.24
CA PHE A 142 -14.61 7.21 -0.24
C PHE A 142 -15.12 6.72 1.11
N ASP A 143 -15.65 5.51 1.11
CA ASP A 143 -15.97 4.78 2.32
C ASP A 143 -14.71 4.08 2.81
N SER A 144 -14.31 4.32 4.04
CA SER A 144 -13.17 3.66 4.67
C SER A 144 -13.56 2.41 5.46
N ASN A 145 -14.86 2.15 5.62
CA ASN A 145 -15.33 1.03 6.40
C ASN A 145 -15.07 -0.29 5.68
N GLY A 146 -14.56 -1.27 6.41
CA GLY A 146 -14.29 -2.61 5.95
C GLY A 146 -12.90 -2.87 5.39
N ALA A 147 -12.53 -4.12 5.36
CA ALA A 147 -11.27 -4.59 4.78
C ALA A 147 -11.40 -4.70 3.26
N PHE A 148 -10.44 -4.12 2.54
CA PHE A 148 -10.39 -4.20 1.08
C PHE A 148 -9.40 -5.27 0.55
N ILE A 149 -8.68 -5.96 1.42
CA ILE A 149 -7.80 -7.08 1.09
C ILE A 149 -8.47 -8.37 1.60
N PHE A 150 -8.59 -9.34 0.73
CA PHE A 150 -9.32 -10.57 1.01
C PHE A 150 -8.38 -11.77 1.03
N PHE A 151 -8.59 -12.66 1.98
CA PHE A 151 -7.87 -13.93 2.12
C PHE A 151 -8.83 -15.10 1.99
N THR A 152 -8.35 -16.20 1.40
CA THR A 152 -9.07 -17.47 1.41
C THR A 152 -8.94 -18.12 2.78
N GLU A 153 -9.88 -19.04 3.12
CA GLU A 153 -9.80 -19.84 4.35
C GLU A 153 -8.50 -20.64 4.44
N LYS A 154 -8.02 -21.17 3.30
CA LYS A 154 -6.75 -21.89 3.22
C LYS A 154 -5.56 -21.01 3.58
N GLU A 155 -5.53 -19.77 3.11
CA GLU A 155 -4.49 -18.78 3.43
C GLU A 155 -4.52 -18.44 4.93
N LEU A 156 -5.69 -18.19 5.48
CA LEU A 156 -5.84 -17.89 6.92
C LEU A 156 -5.46 -19.11 7.80
N LEU A 157 -5.81 -20.32 7.38
CA LEU A 157 -5.40 -21.53 8.09
C LEU A 157 -3.87 -21.71 8.07
N TRP A 158 -3.24 -21.45 6.91
CA TRP A 158 -1.78 -21.43 6.80
C TRP A 158 -1.17 -20.45 7.79
N GLY A 159 -1.65 -19.21 7.83
CA GLY A 159 -1.14 -18.20 8.74
C GLY A 159 -1.25 -18.59 10.21
N LYS A 160 -2.40 -19.15 10.62
CA LYS A 160 -2.60 -19.64 11.99
C LYS A 160 -1.62 -20.77 12.34
N ASN A 161 -1.36 -21.68 11.41
CA ASN A 161 -0.39 -22.76 11.62
C ASN A 161 1.03 -22.20 11.71
N GLU A 162 1.38 -21.22 10.87
CA GLU A 162 2.70 -20.62 10.85
C GLU A 162 2.98 -19.85 12.15
N VAL A 163 2.00 -19.11 12.68
CA VAL A 163 2.09 -18.48 14.00
C VAL A 163 2.37 -19.49 15.11
N LYS A 164 1.74 -20.69 15.05
CA LYS A 164 2.03 -21.78 16.00
C LYS A 164 3.44 -22.32 15.84
N ASN A 165 3.88 -22.54 14.59
CA ASN A 165 5.24 -23.03 14.30
C ASN A 165 6.32 -22.06 14.80
N LEU A 166 6.05 -20.78 14.76
CA LEU A 166 6.92 -19.73 15.28
C LEU A 166 6.77 -19.50 16.80
N GLU A 167 5.91 -20.26 17.47
CA GLU A 167 5.61 -20.16 18.91
C GLU A 167 5.17 -18.74 19.36
N LEU A 168 4.55 -18.00 18.42
CA LEU A 168 4.13 -16.62 18.64
C LEU A 168 2.75 -16.56 19.33
N LYS A 169 2.67 -15.68 20.32
CA LYS A 169 1.40 -15.32 20.99
C LYS A 169 1.29 -13.81 21.05
N ASP A 170 0.11 -13.28 20.76
CA ASP A 170 -0.23 -11.86 20.96
C ASP A 170 0.90 -10.90 20.52
N PHE A 171 1.17 -10.86 19.23
CA PHE A 171 2.28 -10.10 18.68
C PHE A 171 1.86 -8.80 18.00
N VAL A 172 2.79 -7.85 17.97
CA VAL A 172 2.66 -6.53 17.36
C VAL A 172 3.52 -6.48 16.10
N ALA A 173 2.95 -5.99 15.00
CA ALA A 173 3.71 -5.76 13.79
C ALA A 173 4.51 -4.46 13.86
N LEU A 174 5.78 -4.51 13.47
CA LEU A 174 6.65 -3.35 13.37
C LEU A 174 7.14 -3.21 11.92
N PHE A 175 6.81 -2.08 11.29
CA PHE A 175 7.22 -1.74 9.92
C PHE A 175 8.12 -0.50 9.96
N PRO A 176 9.40 -0.65 10.35
CA PRO A 176 10.26 0.50 10.57
C PRO A 176 10.85 1.06 9.29
N PHE A 177 10.84 0.30 8.18
CA PHE A 177 11.60 0.58 6.98
C PHE A 177 10.76 1.23 5.87
N SER A 178 11.42 2.05 5.07
CA SER A 178 10.86 2.62 3.86
C SER A 178 11.95 2.78 2.80
N ILE A 179 11.59 2.67 1.52
CA ILE A 179 12.51 2.92 0.41
C ILE A 179 13.17 4.30 0.50
N ALA A 180 12.43 5.30 1.00
CA ALA A 180 13.00 6.61 1.28
C ALA A 180 13.56 6.65 2.70
N ALA A 181 14.88 6.72 2.85
CA ALA A 181 15.57 6.74 4.13
C ALA A 181 15.02 7.79 5.12
N ALA A 182 14.58 8.95 4.62
CA ALA A 182 13.97 10.01 5.44
C ALA A 182 12.61 9.61 6.07
N ARG A 183 12.04 8.47 5.71
CA ARG A 183 10.81 7.91 6.30
C ARG A 183 11.08 6.71 7.20
N THR A 184 12.26 6.09 7.14
CA THR A 184 12.64 4.99 8.02
C THR A 184 12.66 5.47 9.46
N LEU A 185 12.13 4.66 10.39
CA LEU A 185 12.09 4.99 11.81
C LEU A 185 13.50 4.92 12.40
N PRO A 186 13.91 5.91 13.20
CA PRO A 186 15.20 5.87 13.91
C PRO A 186 15.21 4.73 14.94
N HIS A 187 16.29 3.95 14.99
CA HIS A 187 16.41 2.81 15.90
C HIS A 187 16.23 3.24 17.37
N GLU A 188 16.85 4.35 17.77
CA GLU A 188 16.74 4.90 19.11
C GLU A 188 15.29 5.29 19.49
N LYS A 189 14.48 5.69 18.51
CA LYS A 189 13.06 6.01 18.76
C LYS A 189 12.22 4.75 18.87
N ILE A 190 12.51 3.72 18.10
CA ILE A 190 11.89 2.42 18.27
C ILE A 190 12.16 1.91 19.68
N SER A 191 13.41 1.90 20.11
CA SER A 191 13.80 1.48 21.47
C SER A 191 13.08 2.29 22.56
N GLU A 192 13.00 3.63 22.42
CA GLU A 192 12.28 4.50 23.34
C GLU A 192 10.78 4.14 23.43
N TRP A 193 10.15 3.85 22.30
CA TRP A 193 8.70 3.64 22.26
C TRP A 193 8.29 2.27 22.80
N ILE A 194 9.08 1.22 22.53
CA ILE A 194 8.76 -0.15 22.94
C ILE A 194 9.43 -0.57 24.26
N ASN A 195 10.30 0.26 24.83
CA ASN A 195 10.93 -0.01 26.12
C ASN A 195 9.90 -0.24 27.22
N GLU A 196 10.16 -1.18 28.12
CA GLU A 196 9.26 -1.61 29.21
C GLU A 196 7.93 -2.22 28.70
N SER A 197 7.86 -2.59 27.42
CA SER A 197 6.70 -3.29 26.86
C SER A 197 6.83 -4.81 27.09
N ASN A 198 5.72 -5.45 27.43
CA ASN A 198 5.61 -6.91 27.52
C ASN A 198 5.11 -7.54 26.22
N GLU A 199 5.09 -6.80 25.11
CA GLU A 199 4.61 -7.28 23.82
C GLU A 199 5.70 -8.03 23.05
N ASN A 200 5.28 -8.98 22.21
CA ASN A 200 6.15 -9.62 21.24
C ASN A 200 6.13 -8.82 19.95
N TYR A 201 7.25 -8.38 19.44
CA TYR A 201 7.35 -7.59 18.21
C TYR A 201 7.84 -8.42 17.03
N LEU A 202 7.16 -8.30 15.90
CA LEU A 202 7.60 -8.89 14.61
C LEU A 202 7.99 -7.78 13.65
N ILE A 203 9.25 -7.75 13.26
CA ILE A 203 9.74 -6.80 12.25
C ILE A 203 9.51 -7.40 10.87
N PHE A 204 8.73 -6.70 10.05
CA PHE A 204 8.52 -7.05 8.64
C PHE A 204 9.31 -6.10 7.74
N GLY A 205 9.91 -6.69 6.71
CA GLY A 205 10.68 -5.98 5.69
C GLY A 205 11.12 -6.92 4.58
N SER A 206 11.78 -6.38 3.57
CA SER A 206 12.44 -7.17 2.54
C SER A 206 13.77 -7.74 3.05
N ASP A 207 14.35 -8.67 2.30
CA ASP A 207 15.67 -9.23 2.59
C ASP A 207 16.77 -8.14 2.73
N LYS A 208 16.67 -7.06 1.96
CA LYS A 208 17.61 -5.93 2.03
C LYS A 208 17.64 -5.20 3.38
N GLU A 209 16.60 -5.37 4.16
CA GLU A 209 16.43 -4.71 5.46
C GLU A 209 16.80 -5.61 6.64
N SER A 210 17.23 -6.86 6.37
CA SER A 210 17.57 -7.84 7.41
C SER A 210 18.69 -7.37 8.35
N GLU A 211 19.75 -6.75 7.81
CA GLU A 211 20.84 -6.22 8.65
C GLU A 211 20.37 -5.09 9.57
N GLU A 212 19.51 -4.22 9.09
CA GLU A 212 18.96 -3.12 9.90
C GLU A 212 17.98 -3.65 10.97
N ALA A 213 17.22 -4.70 10.65
CA ALA A 213 16.36 -5.38 11.61
C ALA A 213 17.18 -6.01 12.76
N GLU A 214 18.30 -6.67 12.45
CA GLU A 214 19.21 -7.23 13.46
C GLU A 214 19.82 -6.16 14.38
N LYS A 215 20.10 -4.95 13.88
CA LYS A 215 20.54 -3.83 14.71
C LYS A 215 19.46 -3.38 15.69
N ILE A 216 18.18 -3.37 15.25
CA ILE A 216 17.05 -3.05 16.14
C ILE A 216 16.96 -4.11 17.26
N ILE A 217 17.07 -5.40 16.92
CA ILE A 217 17.03 -6.49 17.91
C ILE A 217 18.16 -6.36 18.91
N LYS A 218 19.40 -6.18 18.45
CA LYS A 218 20.58 -6.04 19.32
C LYS A 218 20.51 -4.85 20.28
N ASN A 219 19.86 -3.76 19.87
CA ASN A 219 19.67 -2.58 20.70
C ASN A 219 18.55 -2.76 21.75
N ASN A 220 17.82 -3.87 21.72
CA ASN A 220 16.65 -4.13 22.57
C ASN A 220 16.66 -5.59 23.07
N ASN A 221 17.81 -6.08 23.57
CA ASN A 221 18.01 -7.48 23.95
C ASN A 221 17.05 -7.99 25.04
N ASP A 222 16.50 -7.09 25.85
CA ASP A 222 15.59 -7.43 26.95
C ASP A 222 14.12 -7.57 26.46
N LEU A 223 13.87 -7.34 25.17
CA LEU A 223 12.54 -7.38 24.59
C LEU A 223 12.38 -8.57 23.62
N SER A 224 11.17 -9.10 23.54
CA SER A 224 10.84 -10.16 22.57
C SER A 224 10.62 -9.55 21.17
N ILE A 225 11.67 -9.53 20.35
CA ILE A 225 11.65 -9.00 18.99
C ILE A 225 12.17 -10.08 18.03
N THR A 226 11.37 -10.41 17.01
CA THR A 226 11.74 -11.36 15.96
C THR A 226 11.72 -10.69 14.59
N SER A 227 12.77 -10.88 13.79
CA SER A 227 12.80 -10.43 12.39
C SER A 227 12.20 -11.46 11.46
N LEU A 228 11.24 -11.03 10.65
CA LEU A 228 10.66 -11.76 9.52
C LEU A 228 11.09 -11.16 8.16
N CYS A 229 12.08 -10.25 8.15
CA CYS A 229 12.60 -9.64 6.94
C CYS A 229 13.10 -10.70 5.95
N GLY A 230 12.59 -10.65 4.73
CA GLY A 230 12.97 -11.57 3.66
C GLY A 230 12.48 -13.02 3.79
N LYS A 231 11.85 -13.40 4.93
CA LYS A 231 11.43 -14.79 5.18
C LYS A 231 10.18 -15.20 4.41
N TYR A 232 9.29 -14.25 4.12
CA TYR A 232 7.97 -14.50 3.53
C TYR A 232 7.75 -13.64 2.28
N SER A 233 6.96 -14.15 1.36
CA SER A 233 6.43 -13.36 0.25
C SER A 233 5.54 -12.22 0.78
N LEU A 234 5.25 -11.21 -0.07
CA LEU A 234 4.34 -10.13 0.31
C LEU A 234 2.96 -10.68 0.74
N ARG A 235 2.44 -11.71 0.05
CA ARG A 235 1.13 -12.29 0.37
C ARG A 235 1.13 -12.99 1.73
N GLU A 236 2.13 -13.79 2.00
CA GLU A 236 2.32 -14.46 3.30
C GLU A 236 2.50 -13.45 4.43
N SER A 237 3.29 -12.39 4.19
CA SER A 237 3.43 -11.28 5.15
C SER A 237 2.10 -10.61 5.45
N MET A 238 1.25 -10.37 4.45
CA MET A 238 -0.10 -9.81 4.63
C MET A 238 -0.97 -10.70 5.53
N ILE A 239 -0.88 -12.03 5.35
CA ILE A 239 -1.64 -12.99 6.15
C ILE A 239 -1.15 -12.96 7.60
N LEU A 240 0.16 -12.98 7.84
CA LEU A 240 0.71 -12.88 9.19
C LEU A 240 0.37 -11.54 9.85
N ILE A 241 0.43 -10.43 9.10
CA ILE A 241 0.01 -9.11 9.57
C ILE A 241 -1.46 -9.12 10.02
N SER A 242 -2.36 -9.80 9.31
CA SER A 242 -3.78 -9.87 9.67
C SER A 242 -4.05 -10.52 11.02
N LEU A 243 -3.07 -11.22 11.59
CA LEU A 243 -3.13 -11.90 12.89
C LEU A 243 -2.47 -11.09 14.01
N CYS A 244 -1.92 -9.91 13.71
CA CYS A 244 -1.30 -9.03 14.72
C CYS A 244 -2.35 -8.30 15.57
N LYS A 245 -2.03 -8.00 16.83
CA LYS A 245 -2.85 -7.18 17.72
C LYS A 245 -3.01 -5.75 17.18
N TYR A 246 -1.90 -5.14 16.81
CA TYR A 246 -1.82 -3.83 16.18
C TYR A 246 -0.49 -3.69 15.43
N ALA A 247 -0.32 -2.58 14.74
CA ALA A 247 0.89 -2.29 13.98
C ALA A 247 1.45 -0.90 14.27
N LEU A 248 2.77 -0.81 14.37
CA LEU A 248 3.56 0.42 14.39
C LEU A 248 4.28 0.57 13.04
N ALA A 249 3.96 1.58 12.29
CA ALA A 249 4.39 1.70 10.90
C ALA A 249 4.99 3.06 10.57
N THR A 250 6.09 3.07 9.84
CA THR A 250 6.42 4.29 9.08
C THR A 250 5.48 4.47 7.88
N ASP A 251 5.56 5.60 7.18
CA ASP A 251 4.87 5.82 5.89
C ASP A 251 5.44 4.85 4.83
N SER A 252 4.88 3.65 4.79
CA SER A 252 5.34 2.51 3.99
C SER A 252 4.19 1.69 3.41
N GLY A 253 4.52 0.82 2.44
CA GLY A 253 3.54 -0.07 1.83
C GLY A 253 2.87 -1.01 2.81
N LEU A 254 3.61 -1.58 3.77
CA LEU A 254 3.06 -2.49 4.78
C LEU A 254 2.15 -1.78 5.78
N GLY A 255 2.45 -0.52 6.14
CA GLY A 255 1.57 0.29 6.99
C GLY A 255 0.20 0.54 6.33
N HIS A 256 0.17 0.81 5.02
CA HIS A 256 -1.10 0.93 4.29
C HIS A 256 -1.85 -0.40 4.21
N ILE A 257 -1.14 -1.49 3.96
CA ILE A 257 -1.71 -2.85 3.93
C ILE A 257 -2.34 -3.20 5.28
N SER A 258 -1.59 -3.06 6.36
CA SER A 258 -2.05 -3.34 7.73
C SER A 258 -3.36 -2.62 8.04
N SER A 259 -3.40 -1.32 7.75
CA SER A 259 -4.58 -0.47 7.92
C SER A 259 -5.79 -0.99 7.13
N ILE A 260 -5.59 -1.36 5.86
CA ILE A 260 -6.67 -1.81 4.95
C ILE A 260 -7.16 -3.22 5.28
N ILE A 261 -6.31 -4.07 5.84
CA ILE A 261 -6.70 -5.40 6.34
C ILE A 261 -7.60 -5.28 7.58
N GLY A 262 -7.61 -4.11 8.24
CA GLY A 262 -8.38 -3.87 9.45
C GLY A 262 -7.58 -4.03 10.74
N VAL A 263 -6.25 -4.20 10.65
CA VAL A 263 -5.38 -4.23 11.82
C VAL A 263 -5.26 -2.80 12.39
N PRO A 264 -5.48 -2.59 13.70
CA PRO A 264 -5.25 -1.30 14.33
C PRO A 264 -3.84 -0.80 14.03
N THR A 265 -3.71 0.34 13.33
CA THR A 265 -2.42 0.78 12.79
C THR A 265 -2.09 2.20 13.21
N ILE A 266 -0.92 2.38 13.83
CA ILE A 266 -0.34 3.69 14.14
C ILE A 266 0.76 3.97 13.13
N SER A 267 0.58 5.02 12.32
CA SER A 267 1.53 5.40 11.27
C SER A 267 2.24 6.70 11.60
N PHE A 268 3.56 6.71 11.43
CA PHE A 268 4.44 7.82 11.78
C PHE A 268 4.82 8.62 10.53
N PHE A 269 4.51 9.90 10.52
CA PHE A 269 4.77 10.82 9.41
C PHE A 269 5.74 11.94 9.82
N GLY A 270 6.77 12.15 8.99
CA GLY A 270 7.77 13.21 9.16
C GLY A 270 8.13 13.86 7.84
N ALA A 271 8.73 13.13 6.90
CA ALA A 271 9.11 13.65 5.58
C ALA A 271 7.92 13.80 4.62
N ASN A 272 6.91 12.97 4.76
CA ASN A 272 5.63 13.07 4.06
C ASN A 272 4.53 13.58 4.99
N ARG A 273 3.38 13.90 4.42
CA ARG A 273 2.20 14.38 5.15
C ARG A 273 1.09 13.31 5.12
N SER A 274 0.54 13.01 6.27
CA SER A 274 -0.56 12.05 6.41
C SER A 274 -1.80 12.44 5.60
N ILE A 275 -2.06 13.74 5.44
CA ILE A 275 -3.17 14.23 4.60
C ILE A 275 -3.09 13.75 3.14
N VAL A 276 -1.89 13.39 2.64
CA VAL A 276 -1.68 12.95 1.25
C VAL A 276 -1.66 11.42 1.13
N THR A 277 -1.03 10.75 2.08
CA THR A 277 -0.81 9.30 2.04
C THR A 277 -1.09 8.63 3.38
N GLY A 278 -1.93 9.20 4.23
CA GLY A 278 -2.29 8.54 5.50
C GLY A 278 -2.99 7.21 5.28
N PRO A 279 -2.97 6.30 6.26
CA PRO A 279 -3.72 5.07 6.22
C PRO A 279 -5.22 5.36 6.15
N ILE A 280 -6.00 4.49 5.50
CA ILE A 280 -7.44 4.68 5.27
C ILE A 280 -8.32 3.67 6.01
N GLY A 281 -7.73 2.75 6.79
CA GLY A 281 -8.50 1.83 7.62
C GLY A 281 -9.18 2.54 8.80
N GLU A 282 -10.30 2.02 9.23
CA GLU A 282 -11.13 2.59 10.30
C GLU A 282 -10.36 2.73 11.63
N HIS A 283 -9.59 1.70 12.00
CA HIS A 283 -8.79 1.67 13.22
C HIS A 283 -7.35 2.13 12.96
N SER A 284 -7.20 3.31 12.33
CA SER A 284 -5.86 3.81 11.96
C SER A 284 -5.66 5.25 12.40
N ILE A 285 -4.50 5.51 13.00
CA ILE A 285 -4.11 6.84 13.45
C ILE A 285 -2.77 7.21 12.82
N SER A 286 -2.67 8.48 12.41
CA SER A 286 -1.40 9.06 11.95
C SER A 286 -0.84 10.02 12.99
N ILE A 287 0.38 9.77 13.46
CA ILE A 287 1.17 10.73 14.23
C ILE A 287 1.98 11.54 13.23
N ASP A 288 1.50 12.72 12.87
CA ASP A 288 2.11 13.57 11.85
C ASP A 288 2.82 14.77 12.47
N LYS A 289 4.15 14.76 12.41
CA LYS A 289 5.02 15.85 12.84
C LYS A 289 5.62 16.65 11.68
N SER A 290 5.17 16.41 10.43
CA SER A 290 5.68 17.06 9.22
C SER A 290 5.50 18.58 9.20
N HIS A 291 4.54 19.10 9.96
CA HIS A 291 4.23 20.54 10.04
C HIS A 291 5.27 21.34 10.84
N ARG A 292 6.07 20.69 11.70
CA ARG A 292 7.05 21.34 12.57
C ARG A 292 8.38 21.63 11.87
N CYS A 293 8.61 21.07 10.70
CA CYS A 293 9.85 21.20 9.98
C CYS A 293 9.58 21.20 8.46
N LYS A 294 10.39 21.93 7.71
CA LYS A 294 10.36 21.79 6.25
C LYS A 294 10.78 20.36 5.92
N PRO A 295 10.02 19.61 5.11
CA PRO A 295 10.39 18.24 4.78
C PRO A 295 11.83 18.20 4.25
N CYS A 296 12.73 17.64 5.02
CA CYS A 296 14.10 17.50 4.59
C CYS A 296 14.31 16.02 4.21
N ARG A 297 14.59 15.76 2.97
CA ARG A 297 14.81 14.38 2.47
C ARG A 297 16.07 13.71 3.01
N LYS A 298 16.91 14.45 3.76
CA LYS A 298 18.21 14.00 4.26
C LYS A 298 18.20 13.64 5.74
N ASN A 299 17.29 14.19 6.53
CA ASN A 299 17.25 14.02 7.99
C ASN A 299 15.87 13.54 8.44
N ILE A 300 15.85 12.65 9.41
CA ILE A 300 14.67 12.06 10.04
C ILE A 300 14.25 12.83 11.32
N CYS A 301 14.62 14.09 11.41
CA CYS A 301 14.44 14.90 12.63
C CYS A 301 12.96 15.01 13.06
N CYS A 302 12.01 15.05 12.12
CA CYS A 302 10.58 15.14 12.45
C CYS A 302 10.10 13.87 13.17
N LEU A 303 10.55 12.69 12.77
CA LEU A 303 10.24 11.42 13.43
C LEU A 303 10.85 11.37 14.83
N ARG A 304 12.03 11.96 15.03
CA ARG A 304 12.69 12.05 16.34
C ARG A 304 11.90 12.85 17.39
N SER A 305 11.01 13.74 16.96
CA SER A 305 10.16 14.52 17.86
C SER A 305 8.91 13.77 18.36
N ILE A 306 8.68 12.55 17.89
CA ILE A 306 7.59 11.68 18.37
C ILE A 306 8.04 11.06 19.70
N THR A 307 7.22 11.21 20.73
CA THR A 307 7.51 10.71 22.09
C THR A 307 6.82 9.37 22.36
N LYS A 308 7.30 8.63 23.36
CA LYS A 308 6.63 7.41 23.87
C LYS A 308 5.17 7.70 24.28
N ALA A 309 4.91 8.87 24.87
CA ALA A 309 3.56 9.29 25.24
C ALA A 309 2.63 9.48 24.02
N ASP A 310 3.15 10.06 22.92
CA ASP A 310 2.41 10.15 21.64
C ASP A 310 1.99 8.75 21.14
N VAL A 311 2.91 7.78 21.22
CA VAL A 311 2.65 6.40 20.77
C VAL A 311 1.67 5.70 21.69
N ASN A 312 1.88 5.70 23.00
CA ASN A 312 1.00 5.04 23.97
C ASN A 312 -0.43 5.59 23.91
N SER A 313 -0.60 6.91 23.82
CA SER A 313 -1.93 7.52 23.67
C SER A 313 -2.62 7.11 22.35
N SER A 314 -1.85 6.85 21.31
CA SER A 314 -2.38 6.39 20.03
C SER A 314 -2.75 4.91 20.06
N ILE A 315 -1.97 4.06 20.76
CA ILE A 315 -2.29 2.64 20.98
C ILE A 315 -3.66 2.52 21.67
N ILE A 316 -3.85 3.27 22.77
CA ILE A 316 -5.13 3.27 23.52
C ILE A 316 -6.32 3.68 22.63
N LYS A 317 -6.12 4.57 21.67
CA LYS A 317 -7.19 5.08 20.78
C LYS A 317 -7.54 4.13 19.64
N VAL A 318 -6.59 3.29 19.17
CA VAL A 318 -6.83 2.38 18.03
C VAL A 318 -7.27 1.00 18.49
N LEU A 319 -6.92 0.60 19.71
CA LEU A 319 -7.42 -0.64 20.29
C LEU A 319 -8.85 -0.45 20.79
N PRO A 320 -9.72 -1.46 20.56
CA PRO A 320 -11.13 -1.41 20.98
C PRO A 320 -11.29 -1.41 22.50
#